data_9ed3c6b448a19c83be9d5e8dc0e5aa8c
#
_entry.id   9ed3c6b448a19c83be9d5e8dc0e5aa8c
#
_cell.length_a   1.000
_cell.length_b   1.000
_cell.length_c   1.000
_cell.angle_alpha   90.00
_cell.angle_beta   90.00
_cell.angle_gamma   90.00
#
_symmetry.space_group_name_H-M   'P 1'
#
loop_
_entity.id
_entity.type
_entity.pdbx_description
1 polymer ?
#
loop_
_entity_poly.entity_id
_entity_poly.type
_entity_poly.pdbx_seq_one_letter_code
_entity_poly.pdbx_strand_id
1 'polypeptide(L)' 'MKFDLIKNVIGSLAPTLGHALGGPLGGTAAKALASVLGCDSEPKALQTAVQNASPEQLAKIAAADNEFA' A
#
# COMPACT_ATOMS: atom_id res chain seq x y z
N MET A 1 -13.29 -5.52 6.39
CA MET A 1 -12.56 -4.31 6.73
C MET A 1 -12.06 -3.64 5.48
N LYS A 2 -11.84 -2.35 5.57
CA LYS A 2 -11.59 -1.54 4.37
C LYS A 2 -10.34 -1.95 3.59
N PHE A 3 -9.29 -2.35 4.30
CA PHE A 3 -7.99 -2.61 3.66
C PHE A 3 -7.60 -4.08 3.61
N ASP A 4 -8.54 -4.99 3.87
CA ASP A 4 -8.20 -6.42 3.98
C ASP A 4 -7.58 -6.99 2.70
N LEU A 5 -8.19 -6.72 1.55
CA LEU A 5 -7.67 -7.23 0.28
C LEU A 5 -6.32 -6.61 -0.06
N ILE A 6 -6.22 -5.30 0.12
CA ILE A 6 -4.98 -4.57 -0.14
C ILE A 6 -3.90 -5.01 0.82
N LYS A 7 -4.25 -5.20 2.09
CA LYS A 7 -3.32 -5.63 3.12
C LYS A 7 -2.64 -6.95 2.74
N ASN A 8 -3.41 -7.90 2.21
CA ASN A 8 -2.88 -9.19 1.81
C ASN A 8 -1.89 -9.06 0.66
N VAL A 9 -2.25 -8.30 -0.37
CA VAL A 9 -1.39 -8.07 -1.52
C VAL A 9 -0.13 -7.29 -1.13
N ILE A 10 -0.32 -6.19 -0.42
CA ILE A 10 0.79 -5.34 0.00
C ILE A 10 1.66 -6.06 1.03
N GLY A 11 1.06 -6.84 1.91
CA GLY A 11 1.82 -7.59 2.91
C GLY A 11 2.75 -8.63 2.30
N SER A 12 2.40 -9.15 1.14
CA SER A 12 3.23 -10.08 0.41
C SER A 12 4.46 -9.39 -0.19
N LEU A 13 4.30 -8.14 -0.60
CA LEU A 13 5.33 -7.35 -1.27
C LEU A 13 6.07 -6.44 -0.29
N ALA A 14 5.34 -5.83 0.63
CA ALA A 14 5.84 -4.84 1.58
C ALA A 14 5.22 -5.12 2.95
N PRO A 15 5.83 -6.02 3.73
CA PRO A 15 5.24 -6.49 4.98
C PRO A 15 5.00 -5.39 6.01
N THR A 16 5.86 -4.40 6.08
CA THR A 16 5.68 -3.31 7.04
C THR A 16 4.45 -2.48 6.70
N LEU A 17 4.30 -2.11 5.44
CA LEU A 17 3.12 -1.36 4.99
C LEU A 17 1.84 -2.18 5.12
N GLY A 18 1.91 -3.46 4.77
CA GLY A 18 0.77 -4.34 4.90
C GLY A 18 0.31 -4.46 6.35
N HIS A 19 1.25 -4.61 7.26
CA HIS A 19 0.95 -4.67 8.69
C HIS A 19 0.37 -3.34 9.18
N ALA A 20 0.94 -2.23 8.75
CA ALA A 20 0.47 -0.90 9.14
C ALA A 20 -0.95 -0.63 8.65
N LEU A 21 -1.29 -1.12 7.46
CA LEU A 21 -2.64 -0.96 6.91
C LEU A 21 -3.70 -1.61 7.81
N GLY A 22 -3.34 -2.69 8.48
CA GLY A 22 -4.24 -3.37 9.39
C GLY A 22 -4.23 -2.84 10.82
N GLY A 23 -3.38 -1.84 11.11
CA GLY A 23 -3.19 -1.32 12.45
C GLY A 23 -3.59 0.15 12.60
N PRO A 24 -3.18 0.77 13.71
CA PRO A 24 -3.53 2.18 13.98
C PRO A 24 -2.98 3.16 12.96
N LEU A 25 -1.91 2.79 12.26
CA LEU A 25 -1.28 3.64 11.25
C LEU A 25 -1.82 3.38 9.83
N GLY A 26 -2.99 2.72 9.73
CA GLY A 26 -3.57 2.40 8.44
C GLY A 26 -3.75 3.60 7.53
N GLY A 27 -4.21 4.72 8.08
CA GLY A 27 -4.38 5.94 7.30
C GLY A 27 -3.06 6.48 6.76
N THR A 28 -2.01 6.45 7.59
CA THR A 28 -0.69 6.93 7.19
C THR A 28 -0.10 6.03 6.11
N ALA A 29 -0.23 4.70 6.29
CA ALA A 29 0.24 3.75 5.30
C ALA A 29 -0.50 3.89 3.98
N ALA A 30 -1.83 4.11 4.04
CA ALA A 30 -2.63 4.33 2.85
C ALA A 30 -2.18 5.57 2.08
N LYS A 31 -1.85 6.64 2.79
CA LYS A 31 -1.34 7.86 2.16
C LYS A 31 0.02 7.64 1.50
N ALA A 32 0.89 6.87 2.15
CA ALA A 32 2.19 6.55 1.60
C ALA A 32 2.04 5.76 0.29
N LEU A 33 1.16 4.77 0.29
CA LEU A 33 0.87 4.00 -0.91
C LEU A 33 0.27 4.86 -2.01
N ALA A 34 -0.67 5.74 -1.64
CA ALA A 34 -1.31 6.63 -2.60
C ALA A 34 -0.29 7.53 -3.27
N SER A 35 0.69 8.02 -2.52
CA SER A 35 1.76 8.86 -3.05
C SER A 35 2.61 8.10 -4.08
N VAL A 36 2.94 6.85 -3.76
CA VAL A 36 3.73 6.00 -4.65
C VAL A 36 2.96 5.66 -5.92
N LEU A 37 1.68 5.34 -5.77
CA LEU A 37 0.84 4.89 -6.88
C LEU A 37 0.20 6.04 -7.67
N GLY A 38 0.24 7.25 -7.12
CA GLY A 38 -0.35 8.41 -7.77
C GLY A 38 -1.87 8.38 -7.81
N CYS A 39 -2.49 7.87 -6.75
CA CYS A 39 -3.95 7.76 -6.66
C CYS A 39 -4.43 8.28 -5.31
N ASP A 40 -5.76 8.24 -5.11
CA ASP A 40 -6.34 8.60 -3.82
C ASP A 40 -6.03 7.55 -2.77
N SER A 41 -6.09 7.94 -1.51
CA SER A 41 -5.81 7.03 -0.39
C SER A 41 -7.02 6.19 0.01
N GLU A 42 -8.09 6.21 -0.76
CA GLU A 42 -9.26 5.39 -0.50
C GLU A 42 -8.99 3.92 -0.84
N PRO A 43 -9.61 2.97 -0.11
CA PRO A 43 -9.37 1.55 -0.34
C PRO A 43 -9.60 1.10 -1.77
N LYS A 44 -10.69 1.56 -2.40
CA LYS A 44 -10.99 1.17 -3.78
C LYS A 44 -9.96 1.70 -4.76
N ALA A 45 -9.53 2.95 -4.58
CA ALA A 45 -8.52 3.54 -5.44
C ALA A 45 -7.19 2.82 -5.31
N LEU A 46 -6.81 2.51 -4.07
CA LEU A 46 -5.57 1.77 -3.81
C LEU A 46 -5.62 0.37 -4.40
N GLN A 47 -6.76 -0.32 -4.23
CA GLN A 47 -6.91 -1.66 -4.76
C GLN A 47 -6.76 -1.68 -6.28
N THR A 48 -7.44 -0.76 -6.96
CA THR A 48 -7.36 -0.66 -8.42
C THR A 48 -5.93 -0.33 -8.85
N ALA A 49 -5.30 0.62 -8.18
CA ALA A 49 -3.94 1.03 -8.52
C ALA A 49 -2.94 -0.11 -8.32
N VAL A 50 -3.09 -0.88 -7.26
CA VAL A 50 -2.20 -2.02 -7.00
C VAL A 50 -2.40 -3.10 -8.06
N GLN A 51 -3.64 -3.38 -8.43
CA GLN A 51 -3.92 -4.37 -9.46
C GLN A 51 -3.34 -4.01 -10.82
N ASN A 52 -3.23 -2.72 -11.09
CA ASN A 52 -2.72 -2.21 -12.36
C ASN A 52 -1.29 -1.68 -12.25
N ALA A 53 -0.63 -1.91 -11.12
CA ALA A 53 0.71 -1.39 -10.89
C ALA A 53 1.73 -2.07 -11.81
N SER A 54 2.64 -1.26 -12.36
CA SER A 54 3.75 -1.76 -13.14
C SER A 54 4.81 -2.35 -12.21
N PRO A 55 5.76 -3.16 -12.73
CA PRO A 55 6.88 -3.64 -11.92
C PRO A 55 7.66 -2.51 -11.26
N GLU A 56 7.78 -1.36 -11.92
CA GLU A 56 8.45 -0.20 -11.34
C GLU A 56 7.72 0.34 -10.12
N GLN A 57 6.39 0.41 -10.20
CA GLN A 57 5.58 0.87 -9.08
C GLN A 57 5.64 -0.11 -7.92
N LEU A 58 5.66 -1.40 -8.21
CA LEU A 58 5.80 -2.42 -7.17
C LEU A 58 7.14 -2.29 -6.47
N ALA A 59 8.20 -2.02 -7.21
CA ALA A 59 9.52 -1.79 -6.62
C ALA A 59 9.53 -0.54 -5.73
N LYS A 60 8.82 0.51 -6.15
CA LYS A 60 8.69 1.72 -5.34
C LYS A 60 7.93 1.47 -4.04
N ILE A 61 6.95 0.60 -4.09
CA ILE A 61 6.22 0.21 -2.87
C ILE A 61 7.16 -0.48 -1.89
N ALA A 62 7.99 -1.38 -2.39
CA ALA A 62 8.96 -2.06 -1.54
C ALA A 62 9.98 -1.08 -0.93
N ALA A 63 10.41 -0.09 -1.71
CA ALA A 63 11.31 0.94 -1.21
C ALA A 63 10.62 1.79 -0.13
N ALA A 64 9.36 2.15 -0.35
CA ALA A 64 8.57 2.90 0.63
C ALA A 64 8.38 2.11 1.92
N ASP A 65 8.28 0.79 1.82
CA ASP A 65 8.18 -0.08 2.99
C ASP A 65 9.40 0.08 3.90
N ASN A 66 10.59 0.11 3.31
CA ASN A 66 11.82 0.30 4.07
C ASN A 66 11.85 1.66 4.75
N GLU A 67 11.41 2.70 4.07
CA GLU A 67 11.36 4.05 4.64
C GLU A 67 10.31 4.16 5.74
N PHE A 68 9.20 3.45 5.57
CA PHE A 68 8.10 3.48 6.54
C PHE A 68 8.50 2.77 7.84
N ALA A 69 9.32 1.78 7.73
CA ALA A 69 9.81 1.06 8.90
C ALA A 69 10.72 1.95 9.73
#